data_5c2498a5765ee2653c4a455328959620
#
_entry.id   5c2498a5765ee2653c4a455328959620
#
_cell.length_a   1.000
_cell.length_b   1.000
_cell.length_c   1.000
_cell.angle_alpha   90.00
_cell.angle_beta   90.00
_cell.angle_gamma   90.00
#
_symmetry.space_group_name_H-M   'P 1'
#
loop_
_entity.id
_entity.type
_entity.pdbx_description
1 polymer ?
#
loop_
_entity_poly.entity_id
_entity_poly.type
_entity_poly.pdbx_seq_one_letter_code
_entity_poly.pdbx_strand_id
1 'polypeptide(L)'
;MFLPFWYIKLTASHFKKDVSAELETALSIITTAYLRSEDILTSVEENLEYLNPPVKNIFQDFVSRIRLINPDLEAALDELRARIADDVFKEWVDALKACLYDRSLKTTLTPIVAKLSDMRIVNAELEYMVMEPRKEFITMVVLVVGNIPLLYFLNQDWYHTLMHTVVGQIMLAIAGTVIFVSTAHVIRLTKPIEYRS
;
A
#
# COMPACT_ATOMS: atom_id res chain seq x y z
N MET A 1 10.10 22.08 -12.13
CA MET A 1 8.64 22.01 -11.94
C MET A 1 8.10 20.58 -11.78
N PHE A 2 8.97 19.59 -11.42
CA PHE A 2 8.59 18.16 -11.25
C PHE A 2 8.43 17.71 -9.78
N LEU A 3 8.88 18.48 -8.81
CA LEU A 3 8.85 18.14 -7.37
C LEU A 3 7.43 17.99 -6.75
N PRO A 4 6.42 18.86 -7.07
CA PRO A 4 5.10 18.71 -6.43
C PRO A 4 4.33 17.47 -6.91
N PHE A 5 4.54 17.03 -8.13
CA PHE A 5 3.86 15.83 -8.66
C PHE A 5 4.37 14.54 -8.03
N TRP A 6 5.66 14.49 -7.70
CA TRP A 6 6.27 13.34 -7.03
C TRP A 6 5.85 13.26 -5.55
N TYR A 7 5.71 14.40 -4.88
CA TYR A 7 5.23 14.49 -3.51
C TYR A 7 3.77 14.03 -3.39
N ILE A 8 2.89 14.44 -4.30
CA ILE A 8 1.49 14.00 -4.34
C ILE A 8 1.39 12.48 -4.56
N LYS A 9 2.23 11.91 -5.43
CA LYS A 9 2.21 10.47 -5.71
C LYS A 9 2.71 9.62 -4.53
N LEU A 10 3.69 10.10 -3.78
CA LEU A 10 4.16 9.46 -2.54
C LEU A 10 3.12 9.51 -1.43
N THR A 11 2.47 10.66 -1.25
CA THR A 11 1.44 10.84 -0.20
C THR A 11 0.19 10.00 -0.50
N ALA A 12 -0.22 9.89 -1.77
CA ALA A 12 -1.35 9.07 -2.17
C ALA A 12 -1.12 7.56 -1.96
N SER A 13 0.11 7.08 -2.12
CA SER A 13 0.47 5.68 -1.89
C SER A 13 0.44 5.31 -0.40
N HIS A 14 0.94 6.17 0.49
CA HIS A 14 0.85 5.98 1.94
C HIS A 14 -0.60 6.00 2.41
N PHE A 15 -1.39 6.96 1.92
CA PHE A 15 -2.81 7.08 2.28
C PHE A 15 -3.62 5.82 1.91
N LYS A 16 -3.37 5.21 0.73
CA LYS A 16 -4.02 3.94 0.35
C LYS A 16 -3.65 2.78 1.28
N LYS A 17 -2.40 2.67 1.72
CA LYS A 17 -1.96 1.62 2.66
C LYS A 17 -2.60 1.78 4.03
N ASP A 18 -2.64 3.00 4.54
CA ASP A 18 -3.24 3.30 5.85
C ASP A 18 -4.74 3.01 5.82
N VAL A 19 -5.44 3.40 4.75
CA VAL A 19 -6.87 3.09 4.56
C VAL A 19 -7.12 1.58 4.53
N SER A 20 -6.32 0.80 3.79
CA SER A 20 -6.53 -0.65 3.70
C SER A 20 -6.28 -1.36 5.04
N ALA A 21 -5.30 -0.91 5.83
CA ALA A 21 -5.02 -1.48 7.14
C ALA A 21 -6.14 -1.19 8.14
N GLU A 22 -6.61 0.06 8.18
CA GLU A 22 -7.71 0.47 9.04
C GLU A 22 -9.04 -0.15 8.60
N LEU A 23 -9.23 -0.35 7.29
CA LEU A 23 -10.40 -1.01 6.75
C LEU A 23 -10.50 -2.48 7.20
N GLU A 24 -9.40 -3.24 7.14
CA GLU A 24 -9.34 -4.61 7.65
C GLU A 24 -9.77 -4.69 9.11
N THR A 25 -9.20 -3.81 9.95
CA THR A 25 -9.53 -3.74 11.38
C THR A 25 -11.01 -3.38 11.59
N ALA A 26 -11.51 -2.37 10.88
CA ALA A 26 -12.90 -1.94 10.97
C ALA A 26 -13.87 -3.06 10.58
N LEU A 27 -13.64 -3.70 9.42
CA LEU A 27 -14.52 -4.77 8.95
C LEU A 27 -14.49 -5.99 9.88
N SER A 28 -13.33 -6.32 10.44
CA SER A 28 -13.20 -7.42 11.41
C SER A 28 -14.02 -7.17 12.68
N ILE A 29 -13.89 -5.97 13.25
CA ILE A 29 -14.61 -5.57 14.45
C ILE A 29 -16.13 -5.53 14.18
N ILE A 30 -16.56 -4.84 13.13
CA ILE A 30 -17.97 -4.68 12.77
C ILE A 30 -18.60 -6.04 12.42
N THR A 31 -17.91 -6.88 11.65
CA THR A 31 -18.40 -8.23 11.32
C THR A 31 -18.59 -9.08 12.56
N THR A 32 -17.63 -9.06 13.47
CA THR A 32 -17.71 -9.81 14.72
C THR A 32 -18.91 -9.35 15.58
N ALA A 33 -19.12 -8.04 15.66
CA ALA A 33 -20.27 -7.47 16.36
C ALA A 33 -21.58 -7.84 15.67
N TYR A 34 -21.64 -7.78 14.34
CA TYR A 34 -22.81 -8.12 13.53
C TYR A 34 -23.20 -9.60 13.64
N LEU A 35 -22.23 -10.50 13.65
CA LEU A 35 -22.49 -11.94 13.85
C LEU A 35 -23.22 -12.22 15.18
N ARG A 36 -23.01 -11.37 16.17
CA ARG A 36 -23.62 -11.48 17.51
C ARG A 36 -24.96 -10.79 17.59
N SER A 37 -25.06 -9.54 17.10
CA SER A 37 -26.24 -8.68 17.25
C SER A 37 -27.27 -8.85 16.14
N GLU A 38 -26.84 -9.28 14.96
CA GLU A 38 -27.63 -9.33 13.71
C GLU A 38 -28.20 -7.96 13.28
N ASP A 39 -27.65 -6.89 13.83
CA ASP A 39 -28.00 -5.50 13.51
C ASP A 39 -26.74 -4.71 13.13
N ILE A 40 -26.65 -4.34 11.87
CA ILE A 40 -25.47 -3.64 11.33
C ILE A 40 -25.33 -2.23 11.90
N LEU A 41 -26.45 -1.54 12.12
CA LEU A 41 -26.39 -0.17 12.65
C LEU A 41 -25.83 -0.17 14.06
N THR A 42 -26.39 -1.00 14.95
CA THR A 42 -25.90 -1.17 16.31
C THR A 42 -24.45 -1.65 16.33
N SER A 43 -24.08 -2.58 15.43
CA SER A 43 -22.72 -3.10 15.36
C SER A 43 -21.70 -2.03 14.97
N VAL A 44 -22.08 -1.09 14.10
CA VAL A 44 -21.22 0.04 13.73
C VAL A 44 -21.16 1.06 14.87
N GLU A 45 -22.31 1.47 15.43
CA GLU A 45 -22.40 2.48 16.49
C GLU A 45 -21.56 2.13 17.71
N GLU A 46 -21.72 0.91 18.22
CA GLU A 46 -21.00 0.44 19.42
C GLU A 46 -19.49 0.38 19.22
N ASN A 47 -19.04 0.25 17.98
CA ASN A 47 -17.62 0.06 17.66
C ASN A 47 -16.95 1.28 17.01
N LEU A 48 -17.67 2.40 16.80
CA LEU A 48 -17.10 3.61 16.21
C LEU A 48 -15.88 4.16 16.96
N GLU A 49 -15.82 3.98 18.26
CA GLU A 49 -14.69 4.47 19.09
C GLU A 49 -13.39 3.72 18.81
N TYR A 50 -13.49 2.46 18.38
CA TYR A 50 -12.34 1.61 18.08
C TYR A 50 -11.82 1.79 16.65
N LEU A 51 -12.51 2.57 15.81
CA LEU A 51 -12.10 2.86 14.45
C LEU A 51 -11.22 4.10 14.38
N ASN A 52 -10.26 4.09 13.44
CA ASN A 52 -9.38 5.23 13.19
C ASN A 52 -9.75 5.97 11.90
N PRO A 53 -9.49 7.28 11.79
CA PRO A 53 -9.59 8.00 10.53
C PRO A 53 -8.66 7.40 9.45
N PRO A 54 -9.03 7.37 8.18
CA PRO A 54 -10.26 7.97 7.61
C PRO A 54 -11.50 7.09 7.67
N VAL A 55 -11.35 5.79 7.94
CA VAL A 55 -12.44 4.80 7.94
C VAL A 55 -13.53 5.15 8.97
N LYS A 56 -13.13 5.59 10.16
CA LYS A 56 -14.05 6.07 11.19
C LYS A 56 -15.06 7.09 10.66
N ASN A 57 -14.58 8.09 9.94
CA ASN A 57 -15.44 9.17 9.44
C ASN A 57 -16.48 8.64 8.45
N ILE A 58 -16.11 7.67 7.62
CA ILE A 58 -17.00 7.05 6.64
C ILE A 58 -18.14 6.27 7.35
N PHE A 59 -17.81 5.49 8.37
CA PHE A 59 -18.80 4.76 9.15
C PHE A 59 -19.63 5.69 10.05
N GLN A 60 -19.08 6.79 10.54
CA GLN A 60 -19.80 7.81 11.28
C GLN A 60 -20.85 8.52 10.39
N ASP A 61 -20.48 8.84 9.15
CA ASP A 61 -21.41 9.40 8.16
C ASP A 61 -22.54 8.41 7.85
N PHE A 62 -22.23 7.12 7.69
CA PHE A 62 -23.21 6.06 7.48
C PHE A 62 -24.25 6.01 8.61
N VAL A 63 -23.80 5.98 9.88
CA VAL A 63 -24.69 5.96 11.04
C VAL A 63 -25.53 7.24 11.10
N SER A 64 -24.90 8.41 10.94
CA SER A 64 -25.57 9.70 10.99
C SER A 64 -26.65 9.82 9.91
N ARG A 65 -26.39 9.29 8.73
CA ARG A 65 -27.37 9.28 7.63
C ARG A 65 -28.63 8.50 7.98
N ILE A 66 -28.47 7.28 8.50
CA ILE A 66 -29.62 6.44 8.87
C ILE A 66 -30.42 7.07 10.01
N ARG A 67 -29.72 7.67 11.01
CA ARG A 67 -30.36 8.26 12.18
C ARG A 67 -31.06 9.58 11.89
N LEU A 68 -30.48 10.43 11.03
CA LEU A 68 -30.87 11.84 10.91
C LEU A 68 -31.54 12.18 9.58
N ILE A 69 -31.28 11.42 8.51
CA ILE A 69 -31.71 11.80 7.16
C ILE A 69 -32.75 10.80 6.61
N ASN A 70 -32.38 9.54 6.49
CA ASN A 70 -33.24 8.53 5.90
C ASN A 70 -32.97 7.16 6.53
N PRO A 71 -33.93 6.51 7.16
CA PRO A 71 -33.77 5.19 7.78
C PRO A 71 -33.68 4.03 6.78
N ASP A 72 -33.54 4.29 5.48
CA ASP A 72 -33.35 3.28 4.45
C ASP A 72 -31.92 2.71 4.52
N LEU A 73 -31.83 1.52 5.13
CA LEU A 73 -30.55 0.85 5.34
C LEU A 73 -29.92 0.38 4.02
N GLU A 74 -30.73 -0.04 3.05
CA GLU A 74 -30.22 -0.50 1.75
C GLU A 74 -29.59 0.65 0.96
N ALA A 75 -30.27 1.78 0.89
CA ALA A 75 -29.74 2.98 0.25
C ALA A 75 -28.48 3.51 0.95
N ALA A 76 -28.43 3.43 2.30
CA ALA A 76 -27.24 3.82 3.06
C ALA A 76 -26.04 2.89 2.81
N LEU A 77 -26.27 1.58 2.66
CA LEU A 77 -25.23 0.62 2.29
C LEU A 77 -24.73 0.83 0.86
N ASP A 78 -25.59 1.19 -0.09
CA ASP A 78 -25.16 1.52 -1.46
C ASP A 78 -24.25 2.76 -1.49
N GLU A 79 -24.58 3.77 -0.71
CA GLU A 79 -23.73 4.94 -0.60
C GLU A 79 -22.40 4.61 0.11
N LEU A 80 -22.44 3.82 1.18
CA LEU A 80 -21.26 3.35 1.87
C LEU A 80 -20.33 2.59 0.91
N ARG A 81 -20.89 1.73 0.07
CA ARG A 81 -20.20 0.99 -0.98
C ARG A 81 -19.44 1.90 -1.95
N ALA A 82 -20.02 3.04 -2.29
CA ALA A 82 -19.43 4.00 -3.23
C ALA A 82 -18.28 4.83 -2.63
N ARG A 83 -18.19 4.92 -1.29
CA ARG A 83 -17.19 5.75 -0.58
C ARG A 83 -15.78 5.17 -0.61
N ILE A 84 -15.62 3.87 -0.71
CA ILE A 84 -14.32 3.20 -0.67
C ILE A 84 -14.12 2.43 -1.98
N ALA A 85 -13.03 2.75 -2.68
CA ALA A 85 -12.65 2.10 -3.93
C ALA A 85 -11.82 0.83 -3.65
N ASP A 86 -12.37 -0.10 -2.88
CA ASP A 86 -11.78 -1.39 -2.56
C ASP A 86 -12.76 -2.50 -2.91
N ASP A 87 -12.33 -3.50 -3.67
CA ASP A 87 -13.22 -4.53 -4.20
C ASP A 87 -13.70 -5.51 -3.13
N VAL A 88 -12.86 -5.80 -2.12
CA VAL A 88 -13.25 -6.66 -1.00
C VAL A 88 -14.26 -5.94 -0.10
N PHE A 89 -14.07 -4.63 0.09
CA PHE A 89 -15.06 -3.81 0.80
C PHE A 89 -16.41 -3.81 0.11
N LYS A 90 -16.42 -3.66 -1.22
CA LYS A 90 -17.68 -3.73 -1.99
C LYS A 90 -18.33 -5.09 -1.87
N GLU A 91 -17.55 -6.18 -1.96
CA GLU A 91 -18.02 -7.56 -1.75
C GLU A 91 -18.62 -7.75 -0.34
N TRP A 92 -17.99 -7.16 0.68
CA TRP A 92 -18.49 -7.20 2.05
C TRP A 92 -19.82 -6.43 2.20
N VAL A 93 -19.96 -5.25 1.62
CA VAL A 93 -21.24 -4.50 1.63
C VAL A 93 -22.33 -5.24 0.88
N ASP A 94 -22.00 -5.83 -0.28
CA ASP A 94 -22.96 -6.63 -1.05
C ASP A 94 -23.43 -7.86 -0.26
N ALA A 95 -22.53 -8.52 0.48
CA ALA A 95 -22.87 -9.63 1.39
C ALA A 95 -23.74 -9.16 2.57
N LEU A 96 -23.47 -7.98 3.14
CA LEU A 96 -24.35 -7.39 4.17
C LEU A 96 -25.75 -7.11 3.64
N LYS A 97 -25.87 -6.58 2.42
CA LYS A 97 -27.19 -6.38 1.77
C LYS A 97 -27.92 -7.71 1.60
N ALA A 98 -27.21 -8.77 1.17
CA ALA A 98 -27.79 -10.10 1.09
C ALA A 98 -28.28 -10.61 2.46
N CYS A 99 -27.56 -10.31 3.54
CA CYS A 99 -27.98 -10.67 4.90
C CYS A 99 -29.26 -9.96 5.37
N LEU A 100 -29.63 -8.82 4.76
CA LEU A 100 -30.92 -8.17 5.06
C LEU A 100 -32.11 -9.03 4.62
N TYR A 101 -31.93 -9.82 3.56
CA TYR A 101 -32.96 -10.71 3.02
C TYR A 101 -32.86 -12.13 3.58
N ASP A 102 -31.63 -12.63 3.79
CA ASP A 102 -31.37 -13.95 4.34
C ASP A 102 -30.23 -13.92 5.39
N ARG A 103 -30.64 -13.96 6.65
CA ARG A 103 -29.71 -13.92 7.79
C ARG A 103 -28.76 -15.13 7.86
N SER A 104 -29.06 -16.23 7.18
CA SER A 104 -28.18 -17.40 7.14
C SER A 104 -26.84 -17.10 6.45
N LEU A 105 -26.85 -16.09 5.56
CA LEU A 105 -25.66 -15.65 4.82
C LEU A 105 -24.62 -14.90 5.67
N LYS A 106 -24.92 -14.56 6.93
CA LYS A 106 -23.98 -13.84 7.82
C LYS A 106 -22.61 -14.54 7.96
N THR A 107 -22.56 -15.85 7.82
CA THR A 107 -21.33 -16.64 7.89
C THR A 107 -20.40 -16.39 6.71
N THR A 108 -20.89 -15.85 5.59
CA THR A 108 -20.09 -15.50 4.42
C THR A 108 -19.24 -14.25 4.63
N LEU A 109 -19.57 -13.42 5.61
CA LEU A 109 -18.83 -12.20 5.91
C LEU A 109 -17.43 -12.49 6.45
N THR A 110 -17.26 -13.52 7.26
CA THR A 110 -15.96 -13.88 7.85
C THR A 110 -14.89 -14.20 6.80
N PRO A 111 -15.12 -15.07 5.80
CA PRO A 111 -14.13 -15.34 4.76
C PRO A 111 -13.86 -14.11 3.86
N ILE A 112 -14.84 -13.21 3.68
CA ILE A 112 -14.62 -11.97 2.93
C ILE A 112 -13.63 -11.06 3.67
N VAL A 113 -13.80 -10.91 4.98
CA VAL A 113 -12.86 -10.13 5.80
C VAL A 113 -11.48 -10.78 5.85
N ALA A 114 -11.39 -12.10 5.96
CA ALA A 114 -10.12 -12.82 5.90
C ALA A 114 -9.35 -12.57 4.60
N LYS A 115 -10.06 -12.43 3.46
CA LYS A 115 -9.45 -12.10 2.17
C LYS A 115 -8.69 -10.76 2.19
N LEU A 116 -9.14 -9.75 2.96
CA LEU A 116 -8.38 -8.50 3.15
C LEU A 116 -7.04 -8.75 3.83
N SER A 117 -7.03 -9.57 4.87
CA SER A 117 -5.81 -9.94 5.59
C SER A 117 -4.83 -10.69 4.69
N ASP A 118 -5.32 -11.67 3.94
CA ASP A 118 -4.50 -12.46 3.00
C ASP A 118 -3.91 -11.57 1.90
N MET A 119 -4.70 -10.68 1.30
CA MET A 119 -4.22 -9.75 0.29
C MET A 119 -3.14 -8.80 0.83
N ARG A 120 -3.26 -8.37 2.09
CA ARG A 120 -2.27 -7.52 2.74
C ARG A 120 -0.96 -8.25 2.98
N ILE A 121 -1.00 -9.50 3.44
CA ILE A 121 0.18 -10.34 3.66
C ILE A 121 0.90 -10.55 2.33
N VAL A 122 0.19 -10.95 1.29
CA VAL A 122 0.76 -11.18 -0.05
C VAL A 122 1.38 -9.90 -0.62
N ASN A 123 0.70 -8.76 -0.49
CA ASN A 123 1.23 -7.47 -0.96
C ASN A 123 2.49 -7.04 -0.18
N ALA A 124 2.53 -7.28 1.13
CA ALA A 124 3.71 -6.99 1.96
C ALA A 124 4.89 -7.89 1.58
N GLU A 125 4.65 -9.16 1.30
CA GLU A 125 5.67 -10.13 0.87
C GLU A 125 6.23 -9.78 -0.51
N LEU A 126 5.36 -9.43 -1.47
CA LEU A 126 5.78 -8.96 -2.79
C LEU A 126 6.60 -7.67 -2.70
N GLU A 127 6.20 -6.72 -1.85
CA GLU A 127 6.95 -5.49 -1.63
C GLU A 127 8.34 -5.78 -1.04
N TYR A 128 8.42 -6.69 -0.08
CA TYR A 128 9.68 -7.11 0.52
C TYR A 128 10.61 -7.75 -0.51
N MET A 129 10.09 -8.68 -1.33
CA MET A 129 10.85 -9.35 -2.38
C MET A 129 11.44 -8.39 -3.43
N VAL A 130 10.76 -7.26 -3.70
CA VAL A 130 11.23 -6.24 -4.64
C VAL A 130 12.18 -5.24 -3.99
N MET A 131 11.96 -4.91 -2.71
CA MET A 131 12.76 -3.89 -2.01
C MET A 131 14.14 -4.41 -1.59
N GLU A 132 14.27 -5.68 -1.26
CA GLU A 132 15.53 -6.27 -0.79
C GLU A 132 16.62 -6.26 -1.86
N PRO A 133 16.39 -6.78 -3.09
CA PRO A 133 17.39 -6.70 -4.17
C PRO A 133 17.74 -5.26 -4.56
N ARG A 134 16.77 -4.35 -4.45
CA ARG A 134 17.01 -2.92 -4.74
C ARG A 134 17.94 -2.27 -3.73
N LYS A 135 17.78 -2.56 -2.44
CA LYS A 135 18.68 -2.06 -1.39
C LYS A 135 20.08 -2.62 -1.56
N GLU A 136 20.19 -3.90 -1.81
CA GLU A 136 21.47 -4.58 -2.05
C GLU A 136 22.21 -3.99 -3.24
N PHE A 137 21.51 -3.79 -4.37
CA PHE A 137 22.07 -3.15 -5.56
C PHE A 137 22.56 -1.73 -5.28
N ILE A 138 21.76 -0.90 -4.60
CA ILE A 138 22.16 0.47 -4.23
C ILE A 138 23.38 0.45 -3.35
N THR A 139 23.45 -0.45 -2.37
CA THR A 139 24.59 -0.60 -1.46
C THR A 139 25.86 -0.98 -2.24
N MET A 140 25.78 -1.91 -3.19
CA MET A 140 26.90 -2.27 -4.06
C MET A 140 27.37 -1.09 -4.92
N VAL A 141 26.44 -0.34 -5.52
CA VAL A 141 26.80 0.87 -6.31
C VAL A 141 27.50 1.90 -5.45
N VAL A 142 26.98 2.16 -4.24
CA VAL A 142 27.61 3.10 -3.29
C VAL A 142 29.01 2.63 -2.89
N LEU A 143 29.22 1.34 -2.65
CA LEU A 143 30.53 0.78 -2.32
C LEU A 143 31.51 0.92 -3.49
N VAL A 144 31.09 0.62 -4.72
CA VAL A 144 31.95 0.73 -5.91
C VAL A 144 32.34 2.19 -6.18
N VAL A 145 31.35 3.11 -6.15
CA VAL A 145 31.62 4.55 -6.37
C VAL A 145 32.43 5.14 -5.21
N GLY A 146 32.13 4.72 -3.97
CA GLY A 146 32.85 5.17 -2.78
C GLY A 146 34.29 4.65 -2.70
N ASN A 147 34.63 3.58 -3.41
CA ASN A 147 36.00 3.07 -3.49
C ASN A 147 36.92 4.06 -4.23
N ILE A 148 36.41 4.85 -5.17
CA ILE A 148 37.24 5.84 -5.93
C ILE A 148 37.86 6.89 -5.00
N PRO A 149 37.10 7.63 -4.15
CA PRO A 149 37.72 8.57 -3.20
C PRO A 149 38.58 7.86 -2.14
N LEU A 150 38.26 6.61 -1.80
CA LEU A 150 39.06 5.83 -0.85
C LEU A 150 40.44 5.55 -1.42
N LEU A 151 40.59 5.26 -2.72
CA LEU A 151 41.88 5.10 -3.38
C LEU A 151 42.74 6.36 -3.29
N TYR A 152 42.16 7.55 -3.30
CA TYR A 152 42.91 8.79 -3.11
C TYR A 152 43.63 8.84 -1.75
N PHE A 153 42.99 8.32 -0.69
CA PHE A 153 43.58 8.31 0.66
C PHE A 153 44.54 7.16 0.89
N LEU A 154 44.29 5.99 0.28
CA LEU A 154 45.12 4.81 0.51
C LEU A 154 46.35 4.75 -0.41
N ASN A 155 46.17 5.14 -1.69
CA ASN A 155 47.26 5.05 -2.68
C ASN A 155 47.09 6.09 -3.79
N GLN A 156 47.80 7.19 -3.66
CA GLN A 156 47.72 8.33 -4.58
C GLN A 156 48.20 7.99 -6.00
N ASP A 157 49.17 7.09 -6.14
CA ASP A 157 49.69 6.69 -7.46
C ASP A 157 48.65 5.90 -8.26
N TRP A 158 47.93 5.02 -7.58
CA TRP A 158 46.84 4.26 -8.22
C TRP A 158 45.65 5.15 -8.60
N TYR A 159 45.31 6.12 -7.75
CA TYR A 159 44.29 7.11 -8.05
C TYR A 159 44.70 7.97 -9.28
N HIS A 160 45.97 8.44 -9.32
CA HIS A 160 46.49 9.21 -10.47
C HIS A 160 46.46 8.38 -11.76
N THR A 161 46.86 7.11 -11.68
CA THR A 161 46.80 6.21 -12.84
C THR A 161 45.39 6.02 -13.33
N LEU A 162 44.42 5.82 -12.42
CA LEU A 162 43.03 5.60 -12.75
C LEU A 162 42.37 6.86 -13.35
N MET A 163 42.64 8.04 -12.83
CA MET A 163 41.99 9.29 -13.22
C MET A 163 42.68 10.03 -14.36
N HIS A 164 44.00 9.91 -14.52
CA HIS A 164 44.78 10.73 -15.44
C HIS A 164 45.42 9.96 -16.60
N THR A 165 45.32 8.62 -16.64
CA THR A 165 45.77 7.85 -17.81
C THR A 165 44.61 7.55 -18.73
N VAL A 166 44.89 7.46 -20.04
CA VAL A 166 43.89 7.13 -21.07
C VAL A 166 43.24 5.77 -20.80
N VAL A 167 44.03 4.80 -20.35
CA VAL A 167 43.52 3.46 -20.02
C VAL A 167 42.59 3.50 -18.79
N GLY A 168 42.95 4.24 -17.76
CA GLY A 168 42.13 4.42 -16.56
C GLY A 168 40.79 5.11 -16.87
N GLN A 169 40.83 6.16 -17.68
CA GLN A 169 39.61 6.88 -18.09
C GLN A 169 38.66 6.02 -18.95
N ILE A 170 39.19 5.18 -19.84
CA ILE A 170 38.39 4.23 -20.62
C ILE A 170 37.72 3.22 -19.69
N MET A 171 38.45 2.66 -18.74
CA MET A 171 37.91 1.70 -17.75
C MET A 171 36.83 2.32 -16.87
N LEU A 172 37.03 3.56 -16.41
CA LEU A 172 36.01 4.30 -15.66
C LEU A 172 34.76 4.61 -16.49
N ALA A 173 34.93 4.95 -17.76
CA ALA A 173 33.81 5.20 -18.67
C ALA A 173 33.00 3.93 -18.90
N ILE A 174 33.65 2.78 -19.09
CA ILE A 174 32.95 1.48 -19.22
C ILE A 174 32.23 1.14 -17.92
N ALA A 175 32.90 1.22 -16.77
CA ALA A 175 32.29 0.93 -15.46
C ALA A 175 31.10 1.86 -15.18
N GLY A 176 31.22 3.16 -15.44
CA GLY A 176 30.14 4.13 -15.31
C GLY A 176 28.95 3.82 -16.21
N THR A 177 29.21 3.43 -17.46
CA THR A 177 28.16 3.04 -18.39
C THR A 177 27.43 1.80 -17.94
N VAL A 178 28.12 0.78 -17.47
CA VAL A 178 27.54 -0.46 -16.93
C VAL A 178 26.68 -0.15 -15.70
N ILE A 179 27.18 0.64 -14.75
CA ILE A 179 26.43 1.06 -13.56
C ILE A 179 25.17 1.83 -13.97
N PHE A 180 25.29 2.77 -14.92
CA PHE A 180 24.16 3.58 -15.37
C PHE A 180 23.07 2.71 -16.04
N VAL A 181 23.44 1.83 -16.96
CA VAL A 181 22.51 0.93 -17.65
C VAL A 181 21.86 -0.04 -16.64
N SER A 182 22.65 -0.62 -15.73
CA SER A 182 22.13 -1.53 -14.70
C SER A 182 21.15 -0.80 -13.75
N THR A 183 21.48 0.41 -13.34
CA THR A 183 20.60 1.25 -12.49
C THR A 183 19.29 1.57 -13.21
N ALA A 184 19.36 1.97 -14.48
CA ALA A 184 18.17 2.24 -15.29
C ALA A 184 17.28 0.99 -15.44
N HIS A 185 17.91 -0.17 -15.59
CA HIS A 185 17.22 -1.45 -15.72
C HIS A 185 16.53 -1.87 -14.41
N VAL A 186 17.24 -1.76 -13.29
CA VAL A 186 16.68 -2.05 -11.96
C VAL A 186 15.51 -1.13 -11.64
N ILE A 187 15.62 0.17 -11.90
CA ILE A 187 14.52 1.13 -11.69
C ILE A 187 13.32 0.79 -12.57
N ARG A 188 13.55 0.29 -13.79
CA ARG A 188 12.48 -0.08 -14.71
C ARG A 188 11.76 -1.36 -14.30
N LEU A 189 12.49 -2.34 -13.81
CA LEU A 189 11.95 -3.62 -13.34
C LEU A 189 11.27 -3.51 -11.96
N THR A 190 11.70 -2.60 -11.11
CA THR A 190 11.15 -2.39 -9.75
C THR A 190 10.02 -1.35 -9.70
N LYS A 191 9.45 -0.94 -10.85
CA LYS A 191 8.21 -0.17 -10.84
C LYS A 191 7.10 -1.05 -10.26
N PRO A 192 6.38 -0.60 -9.22
CA PRO A 192 5.23 -1.33 -8.73
C PRO A 192 4.24 -1.50 -9.87
N ILE A 193 3.76 -2.73 -10.07
CA ILE A 193 2.69 -3.03 -11.00
C ILE A 193 1.45 -2.38 -10.41
N GLU A 194 1.07 -1.20 -10.91
CA GLU A 194 -0.24 -0.62 -10.64
C GLU A 194 -1.26 -1.56 -11.30
N TYR A 195 -1.88 -2.42 -10.51
CA TYR A 195 -3.10 -3.07 -10.92
C TYR A 195 -4.14 -1.96 -11.15
N ARG A 196 -4.40 -1.72 -12.44
CA ARG A 196 -5.43 -0.81 -12.90
C ARG A 196 -6.77 -1.52 -12.69
N SER A 197 -7.42 -1.24 -11.54
CA SER A 197 -8.86 -1.48 -11.36
C SER A 197 -9.65 -0.39 -12.02
#